data_2fa1bb3beaa81b028445d3722b0af8b8
#
_entry.id   2fa1bb3beaa81b028445d3722b0af8b8
#
_cell.length_a   1.000
_cell.length_b   1.000
_cell.length_c   1.000
_cell.angle_alpha   90.00
_cell.angle_beta   90.00
_cell.angle_gamma   90.00
#
_symmetry.space_group_name_H-M   'P 1'
#
loop_
_entity.id
_entity.type
_entity.pdbx_description
1 polymer ?
#
loop_
_entity_poly.entity_id
_entity_poly.type
_entity_poly.pdbx_seq_one_letter_code
_entity_poly.pdbx_strand_id
1 'polypeptide(L)'
;MKCGLKFIVVSIFFAVFTFSNVHASERDLAFRNFCKYNNSGLQFCDSLEIRALHKLREYYHNNPYRIKVNNNSKVVDSYFDSLTSEGYFSDMAEMEEKVKGMYEAINKLTTNDTVGLFIRKAYERIFQITASYRFNTGYKESISPKVLKAIIHYGEMEIQRPNVSTRFHASCFAIPTAAVNTYFMLLRDMDKAEKGESGKLLREACTMLKVVALQAWTQPLRNDETDLNVVSVERFRNHVWWIGANGIAYRSLLPVAAMLSSTSMIRLVADVCRKSISYTSQNTIRDSFWMEGLTADGAGWGHGKQCCLFGYPMGGLDFALQTLQTLRDTPWHKELSKENTEAIMNYFRGSSWYYCNGYVIPGLDRNTYEYWPDKKKIPYINILNRIIRNWMPSFTMQQQAELLQLKKELDTFAV
;
A
#
# COMPACT_ATOMS: atom_id res chain seq x y z
N MET A 1 -37.84 -6.73 4.02
CA MET A 1 -37.42 -5.32 3.81
C MET A 1 -36.35 -5.31 2.72
N LYS A 2 -36.70 -4.78 1.54
CA LYS A 2 -35.84 -4.78 0.34
C LYS A 2 -34.78 -3.67 0.50
N CYS A 3 -33.52 -4.05 0.39
CA CYS A 3 -32.36 -3.16 0.51
C CYS A 3 -32.31 -2.16 -0.66
N GLY A 4 -32.75 -0.92 -0.40
CA GLY A 4 -32.84 0.17 -1.40
C GLY A 4 -31.51 0.92 -1.64
N LEU A 5 -30.34 0.22 -1.63
CA LEU A 5 -29.03 0.86 -1.80
C LEU A 5 -28.44 0.67 -3.22
N LYS A 6 -29.30 0.40 -4.21
CA LYS A 6 -28.91 -0.15 -5.51
C LYS A 6 -28.41 0.85 -6.56
N PHE A 7 -28.45 2.18 -6.37
CA PHE A 7 -28.26 3.08 -7.51
C PHE A 7 -27.25 4.24 -7.39
N ILE A 8 -26.67 4.47 -6.24
CA ILE A 8 -25.93 5.75 -6.03
C ILE A 8 -24.45 5.68 -6.42
N VAL A 9 -23.80 4.49 -6.35
CA VAL A 9 -22.36 4.36 -6.63
C VAL A 9 -22.03 4.37 -8.13
N VAL A 10 -22.93 3.90 -8.98
CA VAL A 10 -22.69 3.81 -10.44
C VAL A 10 -22.74 5.17 -11.13
N SER A 11 -23.61 6.06 -10.68
CA SER A 11 -23.83 7.36 -11.35
C SER A 11 -22.73 8.38 -11.07
N ILE A 12 -22.01 8.29 -9.95
CA ILE A 12 -20.98 9.27 -9.58
C ILE A 12 -19.66 9.05 -10.37
N PHE A 13 -19.35 7.80 -10.74
CA PHE A 13 -18.17 7.51 -11.57
C PHE A 13 -18.34 7.95 -13.03
N PHE A 14 -19.56 8.07 -13.54
CA PHE A 14 -19.79 8.49 -14.92
C PHE A 14 -19.73 10.02 -15.13
N ALA A 15 -20.01 10.81 -14.10
CA ALA A 15 -20.10 12.27 -14.24
C ALA A 15 -18.74 12.99 -14.35
N VAL A 16 -17.64 12.36 -13.90
CA VAL A 16 -16.28 12.96 -13.96
C VAL A 16 -15.61 12.77 -15.34
N PHE A 17 -16.13 11.88 -16.17
CA PHE A 17 -15.49 11.50 -17.45
C PHE A 17 -16.10 12.15 -18.70
N THR A 18 -16.97 13.14 -18.58
CA THR A 18 -17.58 13.79 -19.75
C THR A 18 -16.87 15.05 -20.24
N PHE A 19 -15.74 15.42 -19.67
CA PHE A 19 -14.97 16.57 -20.16
C PHE A 19 -13.65 16.14 -20.77
N SER A 20 -13.61 16.26 -22.08
CA SER A 20 -12.54 16.15 -23.07
C SER A 20 -12.44 14.82 -23.82
N ASN A 21 -12.52 14.93 -25.15
CA ASN A 21 -12.16 13.90 -26.15
C ASN A 21 -10.65 13.64 -26.17
N VAL A 22 -10.06 13.27 -25.04
CA VAL A 22 -8.73 12.71 -24.96
C VAL A 22 -8.89 11.20 -24.99
N HIS A 23 -8.16 10.51 -25.85
CA HIS A 23 -8.06 9.06 -25.82
C HIS A 23 -7.87 8.61 -24.36
N ALA A 24 -8.80 7.81 -23.86
CA ALA A 24 -8.72 7.28 -22.50
C ALA A 24 -7.33 6.65 -22.34
N SER A 25 -6.55 7.11 -21.38
CA SER A 25 -5.22 6.56 -21.13
C SER A 25 -5.38 5.08 -20.77
N GLU A 26 -4.35 4.26 -21.02
CA GLU A 26 -4.32 2.85 -20.57
C GLU A 26 -4.69 2.73 -19.09
N ARG A 27 -4.32 3.74 -18.33
CA ARG A 27 -4.64 3.90 -16.93
C ARG A 27 -6.14 4.06 -16.67
N ASP A 28 -6.86 4.86 -17.46
CA ASP A 28 -8.29 5.04 -17.33
C ASP A 28 -9.05 3.77 -17.68
N LEU A 29 -8.59 3.04 -18.68
CA LEU A 29 -9.15 1.76 -19.07
C LEU A 29 -8.94 0.72 -17.96
N ALA A 30 -7.75 0.68 -17.38
CA ALA A 30 -7.40 -0.19 -16.27
C ALA A 30 -8.29 0.11 -15.05
N PHE A 31 -8.50 1.38 -14.70
CA PHE A 31 -9.41 1.80 -13.64
C PHE A 31 -10.85 1.37 -13.89
N ARG A 32 -11.35 1.57 -15.12
CA ARG A 32 -12.71 1.17 -15.48
C ARG A 32 -12.92 -0.33 -15.35
N ASN A 33 -11.94 -1.13 -15.77
CA ASN A 33 -12.01 -2.57 -15.66
C ASN A 33 -11.99 -3.04 -14.19
N PHE A 34 -11.17 -2.41 -13.36
CA PHE A 34 -11.11 -2.70 -11.93
C PHE A 34 -12.40 -2.30 -11.21
N CYS A 35 -12.99 -1.16 -11.55
CA CYS A 35 -14.27 -0.73 -11.02
C CYS A 35 -15.41 -1.68 -11.42
N LYS A 36 -15.43 -2.21 -12.65
CA LYS A 36 -16.39 -3.24 -13.07
C LYS A 36 -16.27 -4.50 -12.21
N TYR A 37 -15.08 -4.97 -11.95
CA TYR A 37 -14.83 -6.11 -11.07
C TYR A 37 -15.34 -5.87 -9.65
N ASN A 38 -15.08 -4.68 -9.11
CA ASN A 38 -15.54 -4.28 -7.81
C ASN A 38 -17.07 -4.28 -7.68
N ASN A 39 -17.75 -3.74 -8.68
CA ASN A 39 -19.20 -3.67 -8.70
C ASN A 39 -19.86 -5.07 -8.80
N SER A 40 -19.22 -6.02 -9.46
CA SER A 40 -19.72 -7.39 -9.53
C SER A 40 -19.65 -8.14 -8.19
N GLY A 41 -18.68 -7.78 -7.33
CA GLY A 41 -18.47 -8.40 -6.02
C GLY A 41 -19.41 -7.91 -4.91
N LEU A 42 -19.95 -6.69 -5.03
CA LEU A 42 -20.85 -6.10 -4.03
C LEU A 42 -22.24 -6.76 -3.95
N GLN A 43 -22.59 -7.62 -4.89
CA GLN A 43 -23.92 -8.25 -4.95
C GLN A 43 -24.15 -9.33 -3.88
N PHE A 44 -23.10 -9.79 -3.18
CA PHE A 44 -23.13 -10.94 -2.28
C PHE A 44 -22.56 -10.68 -0.89
N CYS A 45 -22.57 -9.44 -0.41
CA CYS A 45 -22.12 -9.13 0.94
C CYS A 45 -23.15 -9.62 1.97
N ASP A 46 -22.74 -10.52 2.83
CA ASP A 46 -23.54 -10.87 4.01
C ASP A 46 -23.39 -9.82 5.14
N SER A 47 -24.22 -9.96 6.16
CA SER A 47 -24.23 -9.03 7.29
C SER A 47 -22.94 -9.07 8.12
N LEU A 48 -22.21 -10.19 8.10
CA LEU A 48 -20.94 -10.33 8.81
C LEU A 48 -19.84 -9.57 8.09
N GLU A 49 -19.77 -9.67 6.76
CA GLU A 49 -18.82 -8.92 5.96
C GLU A 49 -19.04 -7.41 6.07
N ILE A 50 -20.30 -6.97 6.06
CA ILE A 50 -20.63 -5.54 6.24
C ILE A 50 -20.13 -5.02 7.59
N ARG A 51 -20.36 -5.78 8.68
CA ARG A 51 -19.88 -5.40 10.02
C ARG A 51 -18.36 -5.42 10.10
N ALA A 52 -17.71 -6.43 9.52
CA ALA A 52 -16.25 -6.53 9.49
C ALA A 52 -15.63 -5.39 8.67
N LEU A 53 -16.23 -5.04 7.54
CA LEU A 53 -15.81 -3.90 6.72
C LEU A 53 -15.90 -2.59 7.50
N HIS A 54 -17.01 -2.37 8.20
CA HIS A 54 -17.16 -1.17 9.04
C HIS A 54 -16.06 -1.09 10.11
N LYS A 55 -15.80 -2.18 10.83
CA LYS A 55 -14.69 -2.24 11.82
C LYS A 55 -13.32 -1.97 11.18
N LEU A 56 -13.07 -2.51 10.00
CA LEU A 56 -11.81 -2.30 9.28
C LEU A 56 -11.65 -0.82 8.85
N ARG A 57 -12.70 -0.17 8.40
CA ARG A 57 -12.71 1.26 8.06
C ARG A 57 -12.43 2.11 9.29
N GLU A 58 -13.10 1.82 10.42
CA GLU A 58 -12.85 2.49 11.71
C GLU A 58 -11.43 2.24 12.24
N TYR A 59 -10.88 1.05 12.02
CA TYR A 59 -9.49 0.77 12.37
C TYR A 59 -8.53 1.72 11.64
N TYR A 60 -8.67 1.90 10.33
CA TYR A 60 -7.81 2.81 9.56
C TYR A 60 -8.09 4.29 9.87
N HIS A 61 -9.30 4.63 10.24
CA HIS A 61 -9.64 5.98 10.71
C HIS A 61 -8.86 6.37 11.98
N ASN A 62 -8.58 5.40 12.84
CA ASN A 62 -7.87 5.62 14.10
C ASN A 62 -6.36 5.32 14.01
N ASN A 63 -5.94 4.55 13.01
CA ASN A 63 -4.57 4.08 12.86
C ASN A 63 -4.06 4.33 11.44
N PRO A 64 -3.37 5.46 11.20
CA PRO A 64 -2.79 5.76 9.90
C PRO A 64 -1.87 4.64 9.42
N TYR A 65 -2.05 4.24 8.18
CA TYR A 65 -1.34 3.13 7.58
C TYR A 65 0.05 3.57 7.10
N ARG A 66 1.10 3.06 7.74
CA ARG A 66 2.52 3.25 7.34
C ARG A 66 3.01 4.68 7.17
N ILE A 67 2.28 5.66 7.64
CA ILE A 67 2.69 7.06 7.64
C ILE A 67 2.58 7.59 9.06
N LYS A 68 3.59 8.32 9.52
CA LYS A 68 3.59 8.88 10.86
C LYS A 68 2.87 10.23 10.86
N VAL A 69 2.02 10.44 11.86
CA VAL A 69 1.46 11.77 12.13
C VAL A 69 2.56 12.63 12.75
N ASN A 70 2.70 13.84 12.23
CA ASN A 70 3.64 14.80 12.76
C ASN A 70 3.02 15.47 14.01
N ASN A 71 3.63 15.25 15.15
CA ASN A 71 3.17 15.84 16.42
C ASN A 71 3.63 17.31 16.63
N ASN A 72 4.46 17.84 15.74
CA ASN A 72 4.87 19.23 15.78
C ASN A 72 3.82 20.12 15.09
N SER A 73 2.95 20.72 15.90
CA SER A 73 1.87 21.58 15.40
C SER A 73 2.40 22.73 14.56
N LYS A 74 3.52 23.38 14.94
CA LYS A 74 4.11 24.50 14.19
C LYS A 74 4.46 24.14 12.75
N VAL A 75 4.93 22.89 12.52
CA VAL A 75 5.24 22.41 11.18
C VAL A 75 3.95 22.20 10.39
N VAL A 76 2.94 21.61 11.01
CA VAL A 76 1.65 21.35 10.34
C VAL A 76 0.91 22.65 10.07
N ASP A 77 0.93 23.60 11.02
CA ASP A 77 0.36 24.93 10.86
C ASP A 77 1.04 25.68 9.69
N SER A 78 2.37 25.59 9.57
CA SER A 78 3.09 26.19 8.44
C SER A 78 2.67 25.60 7.08
N TYR A 79 2.34 24.29 7.02
CA TYR A 79 1.78 23.70 5.81
C TYR A 79 0.39 24.27 5.50
N PHE A 80 -0.45 24.38 6.51
CA PHE A 80 -1.79 24.93 6.34
C PHE A 80 -1.78 26.41 5.94
N ASP A 81 -0.86 27.20 6.50
CA ASP A 81 -0.70 28.63 6.19
C ASP A 81 -0.15 28.85 4.77
N SER A 82 0.75 27.98 4.31
CA SER A 82 1.27 28.03 2.93
C SER A 82 0.23 27.60 1.88
N LEU A 83 -0.88 26.97 2.29
CA LEU A 83 -1.91 26.51 1.37
C LEU A 83 -2.82 27.68 0.97
N THR A 84 -2.85 27.99 -0.33
CA THR A 84 -3.66 29.06 -0.90
C THR A 84 -5.14 28.73 -0.98
N SER A 85 -5.97 29.74 -1.24
CA SER A 85 -7.42 29.56 -1.48
C SER A 85 -7.73 28.74 -2.72
N GLU A 86 -6.80 28.67 -3.68
CA GLU A 86 -6.91 27.90 -4.93
C GLU A 86 -6.48 26.44 -4.76
N GLY A 87 -5.80 26.09 -3.64
CA GLY A 87 -5.45 24.73 -3.28
C GLY A 87 -4.03 24.31 -3.69
N TYR A 88 -3.10 25.24 -3.86
CA TYR A 88 -1.68 24.90 -4.02
C TYR A 88 -0.85 25.46 -2.87
N PHE A 89 0.32 24.90 -2.61
CA PHE A 89 1.24 25.36 -1.58
C PHE A 89 2.11 26.50 -2.12
N SER A 90 1.98 27.71 -1.58
CA SER A 90 2.71 28.90 -2.02
C SER A 90 4.23 28.76 -1.94
N ASP A 91 4.73 28.05 -0.92
CA ASP A 91 6.15 27.75 -0.75
C ASP A 91 6.68 26.66 -1.70
N MET A 92 5.79 26.03 -2.46
CA MET A 92 6.12 25.04 -3.50
C MET A 92 5.87 25.57 -4.93
N ALA A 93 5.35 26.80 -5.09
CA ALA A 93 4.88 27.32 -6.36
C ALA A 93 5.97 27.34 -7.46
N GLU A 94 7.18 27.78 -7.14
CA GLU A 94 8.30 27.79 -8.11
C GLU A 94 8.63 26.38 -8.61
N MET A 95 8.66 25.39 -7.69
CA MET A 95 8.90 24.01 -8.07
C MET A 95 7.73 23.45 -8.88
N GLU A 96 6.51 23.85 -8.59
CA GLU A 96 5.31 23.42 -9.31
C GLU A 96 5.36 23.87 -10.77
N GLU A 97 5.70 25.13 -11.04
CA GLU A 97 5.86 25.64 -12.40
C GLU A 97 6.98 24.90 -13.16
N LYS A 98 8.08 24.64 -12.48
CA LYS A 98 9.17 23.82 -13.04
C LYS A 98 8.71 22.40 -13.38
N VAL A 99 7.93 21.78 -12.49
CA VAL A 99 7.39 20.43 -12.69
C VAL A 99 6.36 20.40 -13.81
N LYS A 100 5.50 21.41 -13.94
CA LYS A 100 4.55 21.53 -15.06
C LYS A 100 5.29 21.56 -16.41
N GLY A 101 6.38 22.31 -16.51
CA GLY A 101 7.22 22.33 -17.72
C GLY A 101 7.91 21.00 -18.05
N MET A 102 7.96 20.06 -17.10
CA MET A 102 8.54 18.73 -17.32
C MET A 102 7.58 17.70 -17.94
N TYR A 103 6.27 17.98 -17.99
CA TYR A 103 5.29 16.97 -18.44
C TYR A 103 5.51 16.53 -19.87
N GLU A 104 5.97 17.39 -20.76
CA GLU A 104 6.32 17.04 -22.14
C GLU A 104 7.50 16.05 -22.23
N ALA A 105 8.42 16.10 -21.27
CA ALA A 105 9.62 15.26 -21.23
C ALA A 105 9.52 14.09 -20.21
N ILE A 106 8.33 13.81 -19.73
CA ILE A 106 8.11 12.90 -18.60
C ILE A 106 8.39 11.42 -18.92
N ASN A 107 8.56 11.08 -20.19
CA ASN A 107 8.97 9.73 -20.61
C ASN A 107 10.38 9.33 -20.12
N LYS A 108 11.20 10.30 -19.72
CA LYS A 108 12.50 10.03 -19.10
C LYS A 108 12.30 9.67 -17.62
N LEU A 109 12.95 8.62 -17.17
CA LEU A 109 12.85 8.11 -15.79
C LEU A 109 13.09 9.22 -14.75
N THR A 110 14.19 9.95 -14.88
CA THR A 110 14.57 11.02 -13.93
C THR A 110 13.55 12.15 -13.85
N THR A 111 12.98 12.55 -14.99
CA THR A 111 11.95 13.58 -15.04
C THR A 111 10.67 13.11 -14.36
N ASN A 112 10.27 11.87 -14.61
CA ASN A 112 9.09 11.28 -13.99
C ASN A 112 9.26 11.11 -12.46
N ASP A 113 10.44 10.72 -12.01
CA ASP A 113 10.73 10.62 -10.58
C ASP A 113 10.68 12.00 -9.90
N THR A 114 11.21 13.05 -10.53
CA THR A 114 11.15 14.43 -9.99
C THR A 114 9.71 14.89 -9.82
N VAL A 115 8.86 14.71 -10.84
CA VAL A 115 7.43 15.03 -10.77
C VAL A 115 6.74 14.21 -9.69
N GLY A 116 7.04 12.91 -9.61
CA GLY A 116 6.48 12.02 -8.60
C GLY A 116 6.84 12.41 -7.17
N LEU A 117 8.08 12.80 -6.93
CA LEU A 117 8.53 13.27 -5.62
C LEU A 117 7.88 14.59 -5.20
N PHE A 118 7.64 15.49 -6.15
CA PHE A 118 6.93 16.74 -5.91
C PHE A 118 5.48 16.48 -5.47
N ILE A 119 4.73 15.69 -6.24
CA ILE A 119 3.33 15.37 -5.94
C ILE A 119 3.23 14.58 -4.62
N ARG A 120 4.16 13.64 -4.39
CA ARG A 120 4.27 12.92 -3.11
C ARG A 120 4.39 13.89 -1.95
N LYS A 121 5.29 14.88 -2.02
CA LYS A 121 5.48 15.88 -0.96
C LYS A 121 4.19 16.66 -0.67
N ALA A 122 3.45 17.03 -1.72
CA ALA A 122 2.17 17.70 -1.55
C ALA A 122 1.13 16.80 -0.85
N TYR A 123 0.98 15.55 -1.27
CA TYR A 123 0.05 14.60 -0.63
C TYR A 123 0.44 14.27 0.82
N GLU A 124 1.74 14.16 1.13
CA GLU A 124 2.20 13.98 2.51
C GLU A 124 1.83 15.20 3.39
N ARG A 125 1.94 16.42 2.89
CA ARG A 125 1.49 17.63 3.61
C ARG A 125 -0.03 17.66 3.80
N ILE A 126 -0.81 17.36 2.77
CA ILE A 126 -2.27 17.24 2.85
C ILE A 126 -2.67 16.22 3.92
N PHE A 127 -2.01 15.06 3.96
CA PHE A 127 -2.23 14.08 5.01
C PHE A 127 -1.92 14.65 6.40
N GLN A 128 -0.80 15.34 6.59
CA GLN A 128 -0.45 15.90 7.91
C GLN A 128 -1.48 16.95 8.38
N ILE A 129 -1.97 17.80 7.47
CA ILE A 129 -3.03 18.76 7.78
C ILE A 129 -4.32 18.04 8.20
N THR A 130 -4.73 17.02 7.44
CA THR A 130 -5.97 16.27 7.75
C THR A 130 -5.85 15.41 8.99
N ALA A 131 -4.67 14.87 9.28
CA ALA A 131 -4.40 14.15 10.51
C ALA A 131 -4.42 15.09 11.74
N SER A 132 -3.86 16.29 11.63
CA SER A 132 -3.96 17.30 12.67
C SER A 132 -5.40 17.72 12.90
N TYR A 133 -6.16 17.96 11.84
CA TYR A 133 -7.60 18.24 11.93
C TYR A 133 -8.34 17.12 12.69
N ARG A 134 -8.03 15.86 12.39
CA ARG A 134 -8.67 14.70 13.01
C ARG A 134 -8.29 14.51 14.48
N PHE A 135 -6.98 14.61 14.81
CA PHE A 135 -6.48 14.22 16.14
C PHE A 135 -6.35 15.39 17.12
N ASN A 136 -6.04 16.59 16.63
CA ASN A 136 -5.72 17.71 17.52
C ASN A 136 -6.89 18.67 17.76
N THR A 137 -7.83 18.78 16.83
CA THR A 137 -8.91 19.78 16.89
C THR A 137 -10.28 19.20 17.22
N GLY A 138 -10.38 17.86 17.37
CA GLY A 138 -11.63 17.21 17.77
C GLY A 138 -12.80 17.50 16.84
N TYR A 139 -12.68 17.26 15.53
CA TYR A 139 -13.72 17.51 14.53
C TYR A 139 -14.35 18.90 14.65
N LYS A 140 -13.63 19.94 14.26
CA LYS A 140 -14.25 21.20 13.89
C LYS A 140 -15.28 20.94 12.80
N GLU A 141 -16.34 21.73 12.79
CA GLU A 141 -17.57 21.48 12.02
C GLU A 141 -17.40 21.11 10.55
N SER A 142 -16.31 21.49 9.88
CA SER A 142 -15.99 21.08 8.51
C SER A 142 -14.51 21.25 8.16
N ILE A 143 -14.03 20.40 7.23
CA ILE A 143 -12.70 20.55 6.64
C ILE A 143 -12.63 21.82 5.77
N SER A 144 -11.53 22.54 5.84
CA SER A 144 -11.31 23.75 5.05
C SER A 144 -11.39 23.51 3.54
N PRO A 145 -12.15 24.35 2.79
CA PRO A 145 -12.25 24.23 1.34
C PRO A 145 -10.89 24.25 0.61
N LYS A 146 -9.90 24.98 1.11
CA LYS A 146 -8.56 25.02 0.50
C LYS A 146 -7.86 23.64 0.54
N VAL A 147 -8.11 22.82 1.56
CA VAL A 147 -7.58 21.45 1.66
C VAL A 147 -8.26 20.54 0.62
N LEU A 148 -9.57 20.68 0.46
CA LEU A 148 -10.30 19.90 -0.56
C LEU A 148 -9.85 20.25 -1.99
N LYS A 149 -9.61 21.56 -2.24
CA LYS A 149 -9.05 21.99 -3.52
C LYS A 149 -7.62 21.45 -3.74
N ALA A 150 -6.81 21.39 -2.68
CA ALA A 150 -5.46 20.81 -2.80
C ALA A 150 -5.49 19.33 -3.13
N ILE A 151 -6.40 18.56 -2.54
CA ILE A 151 -6.62 17.14 -2.91
C ILE A 151 -6.91 17.01 -4.39
N ILE A 152 -7.78 17.87 -4.93
CA ILE A 152 -8.15 17.85 -6.35
C ILE A 152 -6.98 18.28 -7.21
N HIS A 153 -6.37 19.42 -6.93
CA HIS A 153 -5.27 20.00 -7.69
C HIS A 153 -4.09 19.03 -7.87
N TYR A 154 -3.55 18.53 -6.77
CA TYR A 154 -2.41 17.58 -6.86
C TYR A 154 -2.84 16.19 -7.34
N GLY A 155 -4.11 15.82 -7.19
CA GLY A 155 -4.68 14.62 -7.78
C GLY A 155 -4.74 14.71 -9.31
N GLU A 156 -5.18 15.82 -9.85
CA GLU A 156 -5.19 16.07 -11.30
C GLU A 156 -3.77 16.04 -11.89
N MET A 157 -2.79 16.66 -11.21
CA MET A 157 -1.40 16.56 -11.59
C MET A 157 -0.92 15.10 -11.65
N GLU A 158 -1.29 14.27 -10.68
CA GLU A 158 -0.92 12.85 -10.68
C GLU A 158 -1.59 12.05 -11.78
N ILE A 159 -2.87 12.31 -12.05
CA ILE A 159 -3.63 11.61 -13.09
C ILE A 159 -3.11 11.98 -14.49
N GLN A 160 -2.72 13.22 -14.70
CA GLN A 160 -2.20 13.71 -15.98
C GLN A 160 -0.81 13.13 -16.33
N ARG A 161 -0.07 12.62 -15.34
CA ARG A 161 1.22 11.99 -15.63
C ARG A 161 1.05 10.77 -16.53
N PRO A 162 1.83 10.64 -17.62
CA PRO A 162 1.80 9.47 -18.47
C PRO A 162 2.05 8.17 -17.70
N ASN A 163 1.40 7.10 -18.09
CA ASN A 163 1.62 5.78 -17.51
C ASN A 163 2.88 5.15 -18.12
N VAL A 164 4.03 5.34 -17.47
CA VAL A 164 5.28 4.70 -17.85
C VAL A 164 5.71 3.69 -16.79
N SER A 165 6.26 2.56 -17.21
CA SER A 165 6.61 1.43 -16.35
C SER A 165 7.58 1.78 -15.21
N THR A 166 8.34 2.85 -15.35
CA THR A 166 9.40 3.25 -14.42
C THR A 166 8.92 4.11 -13.24
N ARG A 167 7.67 4.61 -13.25
CA ARG A 167 7.18 5.53 -12.21
C ARG A 167 6.47 4.88 -11.02
N PHE A 168 6.54 3.58 -10.91
CA PHE A 168 5.72 2.83 -9.94
C PHE A 168 5.97 3.23 -8.47
N HIS A 169 7.15 3.74 -8.11
CA HIS A 169 7.48 4.04 -6.72
C HIS A 169 6.59 5.15 -6.12
N ALA A 170 6.50 6.29 -6.79
CA ALA A 170 5.63 7.38 -6.33
C ALA A 170 4.15 7.02 -6.53
N SER A 171 3.76 6.61 -7.74
CA SER A 171 2.37 6.41 -8.12
C SER A 171 1.70 5.16 -7.54
N CYS A 172 2.47 4.09 -7.26
CA CYS A 172 1.87 2.86 -6.72
C CYS A 172 2.07 2.68 -5.22
N PHE A 173 2.98 3.42 -4.59
CA PHE A 173 3.29 3.28 -3.17
C PHE A 173 3.03 4.56 -2.37
N ALA A 174 3.82 5.60 -2.58
CA ALA A 174 3.85 6.75 -1.67
C ALA A 174 2.60 7.63 -1.79
N ILE A 175 2.24 8.05 -3.00
CA ILE A 175 1.08 8.92 -3.24
C ILE A 175 -0.23 8.19 -2.87
N PRO A 176 -0.48 6.93 -3.31
CA PRO A 176 -1.66 6.19 -2.88
C PRO A 176 -1.75 6.00 -1.36
N THR A 177 -0.61 5.79 -0.69
CA THR A 177 -0.59 5.65 0.76
C THR A 177 -0.99 6.95 1.46
N ALA A 178 -0.50 8.10 1.01
CA ALA A 178 -0.91 9.39 1.55
C ALA A 178 -2.39 9.68 1.24
N ALA A 179 -2.85 9.39 0.02
CA ALA A 179 -4.24 9.61 -0.39
C ALA A 179 -5.23 8.77 0.42
N VAL A 180 -4.97 7.46 0.60
CA VAL A 180 -5.88 6.60 1.38
C VAL A 180 -5.90 6.97 2.86
N ASN A 181 -4.76 7.38 3.42
CA ASN A 181 -4.74 7.89 4.79
C ASN A 181 -5.51 9.21 4.92
N THR A 182 -5.35 10.13 3.98
CA THR A 182 -6.14 11.38 3.93
C THR A 182 -7.64 11.07 3.90
N TYR A 183 -8.07 10.11 3.07
CA TYR A 183 -9.46 9.64 3.04
C TYR A 183 -9.93 9.18 4.43
N PHE A 184 -9.14 8.35 5.11
CA PHE A 184 -9.52 7.85 6.44
C PHE A 184 -9.48 8.93 7.53
N MET A 185 -8.59 9.90 7.45
CA MET A 185 -8.63 11.05 8.37
C MET A 185 -9.94 11.85 8.24
N LEU A 186 -10.48 11.91 7.03
CA LEU A 186 -11.74 12.57 6.69
C LEU A 186 -12.91 11.59 6.55
N LEU A 187 -12.86 10.39 7.14
CA LEU A 187 -13.81 9.31 6.90
C LEU A 187 -15.27 9.76 7.00
N ARG A 188 -15.62 10.52 8.01
CA ARG A 188 -17.00 10.97 8.24
C ARG A 188 -17.47 11.97 7.19
N ASP A 189 -16.59 12.83 6.72
CA ASP A 189 -16.88 13.75 5.63
C ASP A 189 -16.99 12.99 4.30
N MET A 190 -16.12 12.00 4.09
CA MET A 190 -16.18 11.14 2.90
C MET A 190 -17.45 10.28 2.86
N ASP A 191 -17.90 9.75 4.00
CA ASP A 191 -19.16 9.01 4.09
C ASP A 191 -20.38 9.89 3.75
N LYS A 192 -20.38 11.15 4.16
CA LYS A 192 -21.42 12.12 3.75
C LYS A 192 -21.35 12.39 2.24
N ALA A 193 -20.14 12.53 1.69
CA ALA A 193 -19.95 12.73 0.26
C ALA A 193 -20.47 11.55 -0.56
N GLU A 194 -20.21 10.33 -0.12
CA GLU A 194 -20.67 9.09 -0.78
C GLU A 194 -22.19 8.93 -0.74
N LYS A 195 -22.84 9.39 0.33
CA LYS A 195 -24.30 9.39 0.47
C LYS A 195 -24.98 10.52 -0.29
N GLY A 196 -24.22 11.44 -0.90
CA GLY A 196 -24.77 12.61 -1.55
C GLY A 196 -25.23 13.72 -0.59
N GLU A 197 -24.91 13.63 0.69
CA GLU A 197 -25.31 14.56 1.75
C GLU A 197 -24.39 15.79 1.84
N SER A 198 -23.47 15.97 0.89
CA SER A 198 -22.44 17.02 0.92
C SER A 198 -22.43 17.90 -0.32
N GLY A 199 -21.71 19.02 -0.22
CA GLY A 199 -21.48 19.91 -1.35
C GLY A 199 -20.61 19.28 -2.47
N LYS A 200 -20.62 19.91 -3.65
CA LYS A 200 -19.92 19.44 -4.85
C LYS A 200 -18.41 19.25 -4.59
N LEU A 201 -17.75 20.22 -3.96
CA LEU A 201 -16.31 20.21 -3.73
C LEU A 201 -15.87 18.99 -2.90
N LEU A 202 -16.61 18.63 -1.85
CA LEU A 202 -16.29 17.46 -1.02
C LEU A 202 -16.45 16.15 -1.80
N ARG A 203 -17.49 16.05 -2.65
CA ARG A 203 -17.67 14.86 -3.53
C ARG A 203 -16.53 14.72 -4.54
N GLU A 204 -16.08 15.83 -5.13
CA GLU A 204 -14.95 15.84 -6.07
C GLU A 204 -13.65 15.42 -5.37
N ALA A 205 -13.36 15.97 -4.18
CA ALA A 205 -12.21 15.57 -3.39
C ALA A 205 -12.26 14.08 -2.98
N CYS A 206 -13.43 13.59 -2.57
CA CYS A 206 -13.64 12.17 -2.26
C CYS A 206 -13.33 11.28 -3.46
N THR A 207 -13.87 11.63 -4.63
CA THR A 207 -13.62 10.90 -5.88
C THR A 207 -12.14 10.93 -6.24
N MET A 208 -11.49 12.07 -6.13
CA MET A 208 -10.06 12.22 -6.42
C MET A 208 -9.19 11.34 -5.51
N LEU A 209 -9.45 11.33 -4.20
CA LEU A 209 -8.73 10.46 -3.26
C LEU A 209 -8.87 8.99 -3.63
N LYS A 210 -10.07 8.55 -4.02
CA LYS A 210 -10.30 7.17 -4.45
C LYS A 210 -9.53 6.81 -5.73
N VAL A 211 -9.56 7.69 -6.72
CA VAL A 211 -8.85 7.50 -7.99
C VAL A 211 -7.34 7.42 -7.75
N VAL A 212 -6.79 8.35 -6.99
CA VAL A 212 -5.35 8.39 -6.71
C VAL A 212 -4.91 7.20 -5.86
N ALA A 213 -5.67 6.86 -4.81
CA ALA A 213 -5.33 5.74 -3.94
C ALA A 213 -5.43 4.38 -4.65
N LEU A 214 -6.34 4.22 -5.60
CA LEU A 214 -6.51 2.97 -6.35
C LEU A 214 -5.27 2.62 -7.17
N GLN A 215 -4.37 3.57 -7.44
CA GLN A 215 -3.09 3.29 -8.10
C GLN A 215 -2.21 2.29 -7.33
N ALA A 216 -2.42 2.11 -6.02
CA ALA A 216 -1.75 1.05 -5.27
C ALA A 216 -2.03 -0.35 -5.84
N TRP A 217 -3.12 -0.52 -6.55
CA TRP A 217 -3.54 -1.78 -7.17
C TRP A 217 -3.08 -1.94 -8.61
N THR A 218 -2.57 -0.86 -9.24
CA THR A 218 -2.00 -0.94 -10.59
C THR A 218 -0.66 -1.65 -10.55
N GLN A 219 -0.34 -2.35 -11.63
CA GLN A 219 0.94 -3.03 -11.79
C GLN A 219 1.68 -2.41 -12.96
N PRO A 220 2.92 -1.93 -12.77
CA PRO A 220 3.70 -1.43 -13.88
C PRO A 220 3.99 -2.59 -14.84
N LEU A 221 3.95 -2.29 -16.13
CA LEU A 221 4.40 -3.22 -17.15
C LEU A 221 5.90 -3.48 -16.97
N ARG A 222 6.30 -4.73 -17.08
CA ARG A 222 7.71 -5.10 -17.26
C ARG A 222 8.00 -5.21 -18.76
N ASN A 223 9.26 -5.09 -19.14
CA ASN A 223 9.68 -5.18 -20.54
C ASN A 223 9.34 -6.51 -21.22
N ASP A 224 9.09 -7.55 -20.43
CA ASP A 224 8.74 -8.90 -20.87
C ASP A 224 7.22 -9.17 -20.82
N GLU A 225 6.42 -8.20 -20.42
CA GLU A 225 4.98 -8.34 -20.29
C GLU A 225 4.27 -7.79 -21.53
N THR A 226 3.47 -8.63 -22.15
CA THR A 226 2.63 -8.29 -23.29
C THR A 226 1.20 -7.89 -22.90
N ASP A 227 0.80 -8.16 -21.66
CA ASP A 227 -0.52 -7.81 -21.14
C ASP A 227 -0.57 -6.34 -20.72
N LEU A 228 -1.18 -5.51 -21.56
CA LEU A 228 -1.45 -4.10 -21.27
C LEU A 228 -2.54 -3.90 -20.21
N ASN A 229 -3.19 -4.95 -19.76
CA ASN A 229 -4.25 -4.92 -18.77
C ASN A 229 -3.66 -4.85 -17.35
N VAL A 230 -3.03 -3.73 -17.04
CA VAL A 230 -2.28 -3.46 -15.79
C VAL A 230 -3.09 -3.75 -14.53
N VAL A 231 -4.41 -3.87 -14.63
CA VAL A 231 -5.35 -4.04 -13.51
C VAL A 231 -6.30 -5.21 -13.71
N SER A 232 -5.95 -6.21 -14.53
CA SER A 232 -6.74 -7.43 -14.57
C SER A 232 -6.61 -8.17 -13.24
N VAL A 233 -7.73 -8.64 -12.71
CA VAL A 233 -7.78 -9.38 -11.43
C VAL A 233 -6.97 -10.67 -11.54
N GLU A 234 -7.04 -11.33 -12.68
CA GLU A 234 -6.31 -12.57 -12.93
C GLU A 234 -4.79 -12.32 -12.92
N ARG A 235 -4.34 -11.29 -13.61
CA ARG A 235 -2.95 -10.86 -13.59
C ARG A 235 -2.50 -10.46 -12.19
N PHE A 236 -3.32 -9.67 -11.47
CA PHE A 236 -3.03 -9.28 -10.11
C PHE A 236 -2.88 -10.50 -9.19
N ARG A 237 -3.83 -11.45 -9.26
CA ARG A 237 -3.80 -12.68 -8.44
C ARG A 237 -2.57 -13.55 -8.72
N ASN A 238 -2.12 -13.61 -9.96
CA ASN A 238 -1.06 -14.52 -10.41
C ASN A 238 0.27 -13.82 -10.66
N HIS A 239 0.39 -12.55 -10.31
CA HIS A 239 1.60 -11.80 -10.57
C HIS A 239 2.79 -12.38 -9.81
N VAL A 240 3.90 -12.54 -10.50
CA VAL A 240 5.16 -13.08 -9.96
C VAL A 240 5.69 -12.29 -8.75
N TRP A 241 5.38 -11.02 -8.64
CA TRP A 241 5.82 -10.18 -7.52
C TRP A 241 5.24 -10.59 -6.16
N TRP A 242 4.18 -11.39 -6.12
CA TRP A 242 3.64 -11.87 -4.85
C TRP A 242 4.41 -13.09 -4.34
N ILE A 243 5.00 -13.89 -5.23
CA ILE A 243 5.72 -15.11 -4.85
C ILE A 243 6.97 -14.74 -4.07
N GLY A 244 7.25 -15.49 -3.00
CA GLY A 244 8.40 -15.25 -2.13
C GLY A 244 8.32 -13.94 -1.36
N ALA A 245 7.12 -13.41 -1.14
CA ALA A 245 6.85 -12.18 -0.38
C ALA A 245 7.52 -10.91 -0.95
N ASN A 246 7.89 -10.88 -2.21
CA ASN A 246 8.50 -9.71 -2.80
C ASN A 246 7.49 -8.54 -2.93
N GLY A 247 7.39 -7.70 -3.67
CA GLY A 247 6.54 -6.55 -4.01
C GLY A 247 5.29 -6.21 -3.16
N ILE A 248 4.84 -7.10 -2.29
CA ILE A 248 3.62 -6.87 -1.51
C ILE A 248 3.78 -5.84 -0.40
N ALA A 249 5.01 -5.67 0.11
CA ALA A 249 5.30 -4.85 1.29
C ALA A 249 4.98 -3.36 1.14
N TYR A 250 5.02 -2.85 -0.06
CA TYR A 250 5.05 -1.41 -0.31
C TYR A 250 3.70 -0.83 -0.69
N ARG A 251 2.69 -1.68 -0.92
CA ARG A 251 1.39 -1.26 -1.45
C ARG A 251 0.33 -1.16 -0.37
N SER A 252 -0.46 -0.11 -0.39
CA SER A 252 -1.59 0.09 0.51
C SER A 252 -2.84 -0.68 0.06
N LEU A 253 -2.69 -2.00 -0.21
CA LEU A 253 -3.74 -2.82 -0.81
C LEU A 253 -4.98 -2.93 0.07
N LEU A 254 -4.82 -3.37 1.31
CA LEU A 254 -5.94 -3.58 2.23
C LEU A 254 -6.66 -2.27 2.61
N PRO A 255 -5.96 -1.18 2.98
CA PRO A 255 -6.67 0.07 3.27
C PRO A 255 -7.39 0.63 2.03
N VAL A 256 -6.85 0.49 0.83
CA VAL A 256 -7.55 0.90 -0.40
C VAL A 256 -8.80 0.05 -0.65
N ALA A 257 -8.74 -1.26 -0.45
CA ALA A 257 -9.92 -2.12 -0.54
C ALA A 257 -11.00 -1.74 0.48
N ALA A 258 -10.60 -1.41 1.71
CA ALA A 258 -11.50 -0.93 2.76
C ALA A 258 -12.09 0.45 2.44
N MET A 259 -11.30 1.38 1.89
CA MET A 259 -11.75 2.69 1.42
C MET A 259 -12.83 2.55 0.34
N LEU A 260 -12.64 1.65 -0.61
CA LEU A 260 -13.60 1.38 -1.70
C LEU A 260 -14.79 0.52 -1.25
N SER A 261 -14.84 0.12 0.02
CA SER A 261 -15.87 -0.76 0.57
C SER A 261 -16.02 -2.07 -0.20
N SER A 262 -14.92 -2.60 -0.75
CA SER A 262 -14.91 -3.76 -1.63
C SER A 262 -14.50 -5.04 -0.90
N THR A 263 -15.49 -5.88 -0.57
CA THR A 263 -15.25 -7.17 0.06
C THR A 263 -14.49 -8.14 -0.87
N SER A 264 -14.73 -8.05 -2.17
CA SER A 264 -14.00 -8.85 -3.17
C SER A 264 -12.53 -8.48 -3.25
N MET A 265 -12.18 -7.20 -3.17
CA MET A 265 -10.79 -6.76 -3.08
C MET A 265 -10.15 -7.22 -1.77
N ILE A 266 -10.85 -7.14 -0.65
CA ILE A 266 -10.33 -7.62 0.64
C ILE A 266 -10.04 -9.12 0.58
N ARG A 267 -10.94 -9.94 0.03
CA ARG A 267 -10.70 -11.37 -0.19
C ARG A 267 -9.46 -11.61 -1.06
N LEU A 268 -9.35 -10.86 -2.16
CA LEU A 268 -8.20 -10.97 -3.05
C LEU A 268 -6.88 -10.62 -2.36
N VAL A 269 -6.85 -9.58 -1.52
CA VAL A 269 -5.67 -9.24 -0.72
C VAL A 269 -5.31 -10.36 0.25
N ALA A 270 -6.31 -10.94 0.94
CA ALA A 270 -6.07 -12.07 1.84
C ALA A 270 -5.46 -13.28 1.11
N ASP A 271 -6.01 -13.62 -0.07
CA ASP A 271 -5.50 -14.71 -0.90
C ASP A 271 -4.07 -14.45 -1.39
N VAL A 272 -3.79 -13.24 -1.88
CA VAL A 272 -2.47 -12.83 -2.35
C VAL A 272 -1.46 -12.79 -1.21
N CYS A 273 -1.81 -12.26 -0.03
CA CYS A 273 -0.94 -12.26 1.14
C CYS A 273 -0.57 -13.67 1.58
N ARG A 274 -1.55 -14.58 1.64
CA ARG A 274 -1.28 -15.98 1.99
C ARG A 274 -0.40 -16.66 0.93
N LYS A 275 -0.72 -16.48 -0.37
CA LYS A 275 0.07 -17.02 -1.49
C LYS A 275 1.50 -16.48 -1.50
N SER A 276 1.70 -15.23 -1.08
CA SER A 276 3.02 -14.61 -1.08
C SER A 276 3.99 -15.21 -0.07
N ILE A 277 3.48 -15.82 1.00
CA ILE A 277 4.31 -16.55 1.98
C ILE A 277 4.68 -17.91 1.37
N SER A 278 5.61 -17.87 0.45
CA SER A 278 6.11 -18.99 -0.34
C SER A 278 7.56 -18.74 -0.67
N TYR A 279 8.22 -19.72 -1.22
CA TYR A 279 9.54 -19.50 -1.83
C TYR A 279 9.46 -19.65 -3.35
N THR A 280 10.32 -18.94 -4.05
CA THR A 280 10.42 -19.02 -5.49
C THR A 280 11.06 -20.34 -5.87
N SER A 281 10.51 -20.98 -6.91
CA SER A 281 11.14 -22.16 -7.51
C SER A 281 12.27 -21.72 -8.42
N GLN A 282 13.46 -22.24 -8.17
CA GLN A 282 14.63 -22.05 -9.03
C GLN A 282 14.91 -23.31 -9.85
N ASN A 283 13.88 -23.86 -10.49
CA ASN A 283 13.98 -25.11 -11.23
C ASN A 283 14.86 -24.99 -12.47
N THR A 284 15.05 -23.80 -13.00
CA THR A 284 15.94 -23.53 -14.14
C THR A 284 16.77 -22.27 -13.93
N ILE A 285 17.92 -22.18 -14.60
CA ILE A 285 18.76 -20.97 -14.61
C ILE A 285 17.96 -19.76 -15.15
N ARG A 286 17.07 -19.99 -16.09
CA ARG A 286 16.21 -18.94 -16.67
C ARG A 286 15.21 -18.45 -15.63
N ASP A 287 14.58 -19.32 -14.89
CA ASP A 287 13.61 -18.97 -13.87
C ASP A 287 14.28 -18.25 -12.68
N SER A 288 15.47 -18.71 -12.27
CA SER A 288 16.25 -18.08 -11.21
C SER A 288 16.71 -16.67 -11.54
N PHE A 289 16.78 -16.32 -12.82
CA PHE A 289 17.22 -15.00 -13.26
C PHE A 289 16.19 -13.88 -12.98
N TRP A 290 14.91 -14.22 -12.92
CA TRP A 290 13.80 -13.27 -12.80
C TRP A 290 13.02 -13.40 -11.50
N MET A 291 13.31 -14.40 -10.70
CA MET A 291 12.56 -14.65 -9.48
C MET A 291 13.16 -13.92 -8.30
N GLU A 292 12.44 -12.90 -7.86
CA GLU A 292 12.70 -12.16 -6.65
C GLU A 292 11.88 -12.74 -5.49
N GLY A 293 12.37 -12.63 -4.27
CA GLY A 293 11.68 -13.10 -3.06
C GLY A 293 12.45 -14.16 -2.29
N LEU A 294 11.77 -14.81 -1.36
CA LEU A 294 12.32 -15.92 -0.57
C LEU A 294 12.62 -17.14 -1.47
N THR A 295 13.74 -17.80 -1.22
CA THR A 295 14.17 -18.98 -1.97
C THR A 295 14.23 -20.22 -1.10
N ALA A 296 14.25 -21.41 -1.72
CA ALA A 296 14.19 -22.68 -1.01
C ALA A 296 15.40 -22.97 -0.13
N ASP A 297 16.54 -22.32 -0.39
CA ASP A 297 17.75 -22.37 0.43
C ASP A 297 17.75 -21.40 1.64
N GLY A 298 16.63 -20.71 1.87
CA GLY A 298 16.49 -19.75 2.95
C GLY A 298 17.09 -18.37 2.65
N ALA A 299 17.55 -18.12 1.43
CA ALA A 299 17.97 -16.80 1.00
C ALA A 299 16.78 -15.92 0.57
N GLY A 300 17.08 -14.70 0.15
CA GLY A 300 16.10 -13.76 -0.39
C GLY A 300 16.72 -12.88 -1.46
N TRP A 301 15.99 -12.67 -2.55
CA TRP A 301 16.47 -11.92 -3.71
C TRP A 301 15.57 -10.73 -4.01
N GLY A 302 16.17 -9.67 -4.53
CA GLY A 302 15.49 -8.47 -5.01
C GLY A 302 16.24 -7.84 -6.17
N HIS A 303 15.59 -6.93 -6.89
CA HIS A 303 16.16 -6.30 -8.09
C HIS A 303 16.72 -7.31 -9.11
N GLY A 304 16.07 -8.45 -9.23
CA GLY A 304 16.37 -9.52 -10.17
C GLY A 304 17.57 -10.39 -9.80
N LYS A 305 18.66 -9.80 -9.34
CA LYS A 305 19.93 -10.53 -9.12
C LYS A 305 20.67 -10.19 -7.83
N GLN A 306 20.10 -9.36 -7.00
CA GLN A 306 20.74 -8.96 -5.75
C GLN A 306 20.21 -9.82 -4.60
N CYS A 307 21.10 -10.46 -3.86
CA CYS A 307 20.74 -11.07 -2.59
C CYS A 307 20.34 -9.96 -1.61
N CYS A 308 19.06 -9.92 -1.23
CA CYS A 308 18.48 -8.92 -0.34
C CYS A 308 17.81 -9.60 0.85
N LEU A 309 18.53 -10.48 1.52
CA LEU A 309 18.05 -11.39 2.56
C LEU A 309 17.29 -10.66 3.68
N PHE A 310 17.76 -9.48 4.08
CA PHE A 310 17.15 -8.63 5.12
C PHE A 310 16.39 -7.42 4.55
N GLY A 311 16.15 -7.40 3.26
CA GLY A 311 15.47 -6.31 2.55
C GLY A 311 14.04 -6.64 2.15
N TYR A 312 13.80 -6.66 0.83
CA TYR A 312 12.44 -6.75 0.26
C TYR A 312 11.67 -8.01 0.67
N PRO A 313 12.21 -9.24 0.59
CA PRO A 313 11.46 -10.44 0.96
C PRO A 313 11.08 -10.45 2.44
N MET A 314 11.99 -10.01 3.33
CA MET A 314 11.72 -9.89 4.76
C MET A 314 10.57 -8.90 5.02
N GLY A 315 10.63 -7.71 4.40
CA GLY A 315 9.57 -6.72 4.52
C GLY A 315 8.23 -7.21 3.98
N GLY A 316 8.25 -7.96 2.89
CA GLY A 316 7.07 -8.57 2.29
C GLY A 316 6.45 -9.65 3.18
N LEU A 317 7.27 -10.52 3.76
CA LEU A 317 6.82 -11.53 4.73
C LEU A 317 6.13 -10.88 5.95
N ASP A 318 6.77 -9.87 6.53
CA ASP A 318 6.19 -9.14 7.67
C ASP A 318 4.86 -8.48 7.30
N PHE A 319 4.79 -7.86 6.13
CA PHE A 319 3.57 -7.23 5.64
C PHE A 319 2.43 -8.23 5.43
N ALA A 320 2.72 -9.38 4.80
CA ALA A 320 1.73 -10.42 4.57
C ALA A 320 1.17 -10.95 5.90
N LEU A 321 2.05 -11.24 6.87
CA LEU A 321 1.64 -11.68 8.21
C LEU A 321 0.82 -10.64 8.95
N GLN A 322 1.19 -9.35 8.88
CA GLN A 322 0.40 -8.26 9.49
C GLN A 322 -0.98 -8.13 8.85
N THR A 323 -1.05 -8.20 7.52
CA THR A 323 -2.32 -8.11 6.80
C THR A 323 -3.26 -9.27 7.16
N LEU A 324 -2.74 -10.50 7.16
CA LEU A 324 -3.51 -11.68 7.58
C LEU A 324 -3.95 -11.58 9.04
N GLN A 325 -3.09 -11.06 9.91
CA GLN A 325 -3.44 -10.83 11.31
C GLN A 325 -4.55 -9.78 11.48
N THR A 326 -4.52 -8.69 10.70
CA THR A 326 -5.58 -7.67 10.71
C THR A 326 -6.93 -8.26 10.31
N LEU A 327 -6.94 -9.30 9.48
CA LEU A 327 -8.14 -9.98 9.01
C LEU A 327 -8.56 -11.19 9.86
N ARG A 328 -7.86 -11.50 10.96
CA ARG A 328 -8.06 -12.75 11.75
C ARG A 328 -9.49 -12.96 12.21
N ASP A 329 -10.11 -11.94 12.77
CA ASP A 329 -11.47 -12.02 13.33
C ASP A 329 -12.54 -11.55 12.33
N THR A 330 -12.30 -11.78 11.06
CA THR A 330 -13.19 -11.37 9.96
C THR A 330 -13.56 -12.55 9.06
N PRO A 331 -14.62 -12.46 8.27
CA PRO A 331 -14.96 -13.48 7.27
C PRO A 331 -13.87 -13.71 6.20
N TRP A 332 -12.87 -12.84 6.12
CA TRP A 332 -11.73 -12.93 5.19
C TRP A 332 -10.49 -13.57 5.79
N HIS A 333 -10.62 -14.11 7.00
CA HIS A 333 -9.52 -14.80 7.67
C HIS A 333 -8.91 -15.91 6.81
N LYS A 334 -7.60 -16.04 6.85
CA LYS A 334 -6.84 -17.11 6.19
C LYS A 334 -5.82 -17.67 7.18
N GLU A 335 -5.89 -18.96 7.43
CA GLU A 335 -4.87 -19.68 8.17
C GLU A 335 -3.60 -19.84 7.33
N LEU A 336 -2.46 -19.95 7.99
CA LEU A 336 -1.21 -20.33 7.31
C LEU A 336 -1.30 -21.82 6.94
N SER A 337 -0.97 -22.11 5.68
CA SER A 337 -0.84 -23.50 5.23
C SER A 337 0.50 -24.09 5.65
N LYS A 338 0.65 -25.41 5.46
CA LYS A 338 1.93 -26.10 5.70
C LYS A 338 3.06 -25.49 4.85
N GLU A 339 2.78 -25.18 3.59
CA GLU A 339 3.75 -24.55 2.68
C GLU A 339 4.16 -23.15 3.18
N ASN A 340 3.22 -22.39 3.76
CA ASN A 340 3.56 -21.08 4.34
C ASN A 340 4.49 -21.24 5.54
N THR A 341 4.20 -22.16 6.45
CA THR A 341 5.05 -22.39 7.62
C THR A 341 6.43 -22.93 7.23
N GLU A 342 6.51 -23.80 6.23
CA GLU A 342 7.78 -24.27 5.69
C GLU A 342 8.61 -23.15 5.05
N ALA A 343 7.98 -22.26 4.28
CA ALA A 343 8.67 -21.09 3.72
C ALA A 343 9.23 -20.15 4.80
N ILE A 344 8.45 -19.92 5.86
CA ILE A 344 8.90 -19.15 7.02
C ILE A 344 10.08 -19.82 7.72
N MET A 345 9.99 -21.11 7.98
CA MET A 345 11.06 -21.88 8.62
C MET A 345 12.35 -21.85 7.80
N ASN A 346 12.24 -22.08 6.47
CA ASN A 346 13.40 -22.01 5.58
C ASN A 346 14.07 -20.65 5.61
N TYR A 347 13.27 -19.58 5.58
CA TYR A 347 13.82 -18.23 5.67
C TYR A 347 14.60 -18.02 6.97
N PHE A 348 14.04 -18.38 8.12
CA PHE A 348 14.72 -18.20 9.40
C PHE A 348 15.95 -19.09 9.55
N ARG A 349 15.91 -20.32 9.08
CA ARG A 349 17.07 -21.23 9.08
C ARG A 349 18.22 -20.69 8.25
N GLY A 350 17.92 -20.22 7.03
CA GLY A 350 18.94 -19.68 6.14
C GLY A 350 19.47 -18.30 6.59
N SER A 351 18.56 -17.40 6.94
CA SER A 351 18.92 -16.01 7.27
C SER A 351 19.66 -15.87 8.61
N SER A 352 19.42 -16.76 9.58
CA SER A 352 20.08 -16.70 10.88
C SER A 352 21.60 -16.83 10.81
N TRP A 353 22.13 -17.54 9.81
CA TRP A 353 23.59 -17.69 9.59
C TRP A 353 24.29 -16.37 9.23
N TYR A 354 23.55 -15.41 8.72
CA TYR A 354 24.08 -14.12 8.26
C TYR A 354 23.79 -12.98 9.24
N TYR A 355 23.17 -13.28 10.37
CA TYR A 355 22.92 -12.33 11.43
C TYR A 355 23.87 -12.59 12.59
N CYS A 356 24.75 -11.63 12.89
CA CYS A 356 25.75 -11.74 13.93
C CYS A 356 25.72 -10.51 14.83
N ASN A 357 25.32 -10.68 16.09
CA ASN A 357 25.39 -9.64 17.12
C ASN A 357 24.86 -8.25 16.67
N GLY A 358 23.74 -8.23 15.99
CA GLY A 358 23.14 -6.99 15.46
C GLY A 358 23.71 -6.53 14.12
N TYR A 359 24.69 -7.23 13.58
CA TYR A 359 25.24 -6.96 12.26
C TYR A 359 24.64 -7.86 11.20
N VAL A 360 24.43 -7.30 10.03
CA VAL A 360 24.21 -8.03 8.79
C VAL A 360 25.33 -7.74 7.82
N ILE A 361 25.65 -8.71 6.97
CA ILE A 361 26.67 -8.52 5.97
C ILE A 361 26.21 -7.44 4.98
N PRO A 362 26.97 -6.36 4.79
CA PRO A 362 26.68 -5.37 3.75
C PRO A 362 26.56 -6.08 2.40
N GLY A 363 25.59 -5.76 1.60
CA GLY A 363 25.29 -6.45 0.34
C GLY A 363 24.23 -7.53 0.43
N LEU A 364 23.88 -8.02 1.62
CA LEU A 364 22.68 -8.84 1.84
C LEU A 364 21.43 -8.01 2.13
N ASP A 365 21.59 -6.72 2.25
CA ASP A 365 20.52 -5.74 2.23
C ASP A 365 20.92 -4.53 1.39
N ARG A 366 20.03 -4.07 0.56
CA ARG A 366 20.30 -2.93 -0.33
C ARG A 366 20.57 -1.62 0.42
N ASN A 367 20.01 -1.47 1.60
CA ASN A 367 19.97 -0.21 2.33
C ASN A 367 20.82 -0.21 3.61
N THR A 368 21.40 -1.35 3.99
CA THR A 368 22.05 -1.48 5.29
C THR A 368 23.56 -1.54 5.13
N TYR A 369 24.17 -0.39 5.14
CA TYR A 369 25.58 -0.24 5.45
C TYR A 369 25.77 0.03 6.95
N GLU A 370 24.68 0.04 7.71
CA GLU A 370 24.67 0.50 9.08
C GLU A 370 24.50 -0.67 10.06
N TYR A 371 25.24 -0.57 11.15
CA TYR A 371 25.03 -1.36 12.34
C TYR A 371 23.66 -1.05 12.95
N TRP A 372 22.90 -2.07 13.31
CA TRP A 372 21.65 -1.93 14.04
C TRP A 372 21.87 -2.01 15.56
N PRO A 373 22.23 -0.89 16.23
CA PRO A 373 22.61 -0.92 17.64
C PRO A 373 21.44 -1.18 18.59
N ASP A 374 20.21 -0.91 18.12
CA ASP A 374 19.00 -1.08 18.92
C ASP A 374 18.20 -2.30 18.44
N LYS A 375 18.37 -3.41 19.15
CA LYS A 375 17.75 -4.70 18.84
C LYS A 375 16.22 -4.66 18.84
N LYS A 376 15.60 -3.74 19.59
CA LYS A 376 14.14 -3.57 19.58
C LYS A 376 13.63 -3.04 18.24
N LYS A 377 14.50 -2.41 17.48
CA LYS A 377 14.21 -1.83 16.16
C LYS A 377 14.60 -2.73 14.99
N ILE A 378 15.23 -3.87 15.23
CA ILE A 378 15.65 -4.77 14.15
C ILE A 378 14.41 -5.45 13.55
N PRO A 379 14.08 -5.21 12.27
CA PRO A 379 12.89 -5.78 11.64
C PRO A 379 12.87 -7.30 11.69
N TYR A 380 14.00 -7.95 11.51
CA TYR A 380 14.16 -9.40 11.55
C TYR A 380 13.67 -10.03 12.87
N ILE A 381 14.15 -9.52 14.01
CA ILE A 381 13.73 -9.98 15.35
C ILE A 381 12.26 -9.63 15.60
N ASN A 382 11.79 -8.48 15.10
CA ASN A 382 10.39 -8.09 15.24
C ASN A 382 9.46 -9.04 14.50
N ILE A 383 9.85 -9.55 13.34
CA ILE A 383 9.09 -10.56 12.59
C ILE A 383 9.04 -11.88 13.36
N LEU A 384 10.19 -12.34 13.86
CA LEU A 384 10.26 -13.54 14.69
C LEU A 384 9.37 -13.43 15.94
N ASN A 385 9.44 -12.32 16.64
CA ASN A 385 8.59 -12.05 17.80
C ASN A 385 7.09 -12.01 17.43
N ARG A 386 6.74 -11.47 16.28
CA ARG A 386 5.37 -11.47 15.74
C ARG A 386 4.87 -12.89 15.47
N ILE A 387 5.69 -13.72 14.85
CA ILE A 387 5.38 -15.12 14.57
C ILE A 387 5.15 -15.88 15.87
N ILE A 388 6.07 -15.77 16.82
CA ILE A 388 5.96 -16.43 18.12
C ILE A 388 4.70 -15.98 18.87
N ARG A 389 4.37 -14.71 18.86
CA ARG A 389 3.21 -14.16 19.56
C ARG A 389 1.88 -14.54 18.93
N ASN A 390 1.82 -14.51 17.61
CA ASN A 390 0.54 -14.48 16.90
C ASN A 390 0.27 -15.72 16.03
N TRP A 391 1.32 -16.48 15.64
CA TRP A 391 1.21 -17.51 14.64
C TRP A 391 1.68 -18.90 15.09
N MET A 392 2.17 -19.03 16.32
CA MET A 392 2.68 -20.33 16.85
C MET A 392 1.72 -21.51 16.63
N PRO A 393 0.39 -21.37 16.81
CA PRO A 393 -0.52 -22.50 16.60
C PRO A 393 -0.52 -23.06 15.16
N SER A 394 -0.06 -22.29 14.18
CA SER A 394 0.05 -22.75 12.77
C SER A 394 1.27 -23.66 12.53
N PHE A 395 2.22 -23.70 13.45
CA PHE A 395 3.47 -24.45 13.33
C PHE A 395 3.39 -25.79 14.08
N THR A 396 4.10 -26.81 13.56
CA THR A 396 4.26 -28.08 14.28
C THR A 396 5.03 -27.87 15.59
N MET A 397 4.88 -28.76 16.57
CA MET A 397 5.60 -28.71 17.85
C MET A 397 7.13 -28.61 17.65
N GLN A 398 7.67 -29.32 16.67
CA GLN A 398 9.10 -29.25 16.33
C GLN A 398 9.48 -27.86 15.82
N GLN A 399 8.72 -27.29 14.90
CA GLN A 399 8.94 -25.94 14.36
C GLN A 399 8.78 -24.88 15.45
N GLN A 400 7.83 -25.02 16.37
CA GLN A 400 7.65 -24.13 17.52
C GLN A 400 8.89 -24.13 18.42
N ALA A 401 9.41 -25.31 18.75
CA ALA A 401 10.62 -25.46 19.57
C ALA A 401 11.83 -24.80 18.88
N GLU A 402 11.95 -24.99 17.56
CA GLU A 402 13.04 -24.39 16.76
C GLU A 402 12.95 -22.85 16.74
N LEU A 403 11.76 -22.28 16.55
CA LEU A 403 11.56 -20.81 16.57
C LEU A 403 11.88 -20.22 17.95
N LEU A 404 11.52 -20.89 19.03
CA LEU A 404 11.83 -20.46 20.40
C LEU A 404 13.33 -20.56 20.69
N GLN A 405 13.99 -21.61 20.23
CA GLN A 405 15.44 -21.78 20.36
C GLN A 405 16.18 -20.68 19.57
N LEU A 406 15.79 -20.42 18.32
CA LEU A 406 16.34 -19.35 17.51
C LEU A 406 16.21 -17.99 18.21
N LYS A 407 15.01 -17.71 18.77
CA LYS A 407 14.80 -16.47 19.51
C LYS A 407 15.76 -16.36 20.71
N LYS A 408 15.94 -17.44 21.47
CA LYS A 408 16.86 -17.48 22.60
C LYS A 408 18.30 -17.21 22.16
N GLU A 409 18.73 -17.82 21.09
CA GLU A 409 20.09 -17.60 20.52
C GLU A 409 20.28 -16.14 20.12
N LEU A 410 19.33 -15.58 19.36
CA LEU A 410 19.41 -14.18 18.93
C LEU A 410 19.35 -13.18 20.10
N ASP A 411 18.62 -13.50 21.18
CA ASP A 411 18.57 -12.69 22.39
C ASP A 411 19.89 -12.79 23.20
N THR A 412 20.58 -13.94 23.15
CA THR A 412 21.82 -14.18 23.91
C THR A 412 23.01 -13.45 23.29
N PHE A 413 23.06 -13.33 21.96
CA PHE A 413 24.06 -12.52 21.25
C PHE A 413 23.86 -11.01 21.42
N ALA A 414 23.04 -10.66 22.32
CA ALA A 414 22.51 -9.33 22.60
C ALA A 414 23.20 -8.62 23.76
N VAL A 415 24.40 -9.01 24.16
CA VAL A 415 25.19 -8.37 25.22
C VAL A 415 26.17 -7.34 24.65
#